data_b4711763d0b77eece22c7984c7aafae4
#
_entry.id   b4711763d0b77eece22c7984c7aafae4
#
_cell.length_a   1.000
_cell.length_b   1.000
_cell.length_c   1.000
_cell.angle_alpha   90.00
_cell.angle_beta   90.00
_cell.angle_gamma   90.00
#
_symmetry.space_group_name_H-M   'P 1'
#
loop_
_entity.id
_entity.type
_entity.pdbx_description
1 polymer ?
#
loop_
_entity_poly.entity_id
_entity_poly.type
_entity_poly.pdbx_seq_one_letter_code
_entity_poly.pdbx_strand_id
1 'polypeptide(L)'
;SFIVSRGGGGGNLRAGGYIIDEALVQHCYDYNTPHASSLGPVIAYEMARQLGIPAFIYDGEGVNEFIDVALLSGFKEFPIAPGSHTLNAKAAARIGAAELGGKMEDYNIVVCHLGGGTSTSAHCKGRLIDSTSDGYSAERAGGVPFMALIGFVAGCFSGKYTHRDILKMIMGGGLMGYLGTSDLPVSYTHLTLP
;
A
#
# COMPACT_ATOMS: atom_id res chain seq x y z
N SER A 1 14.88 -11.98 -22.77
CA SER A 1 13.80 -12.30 -21.81
C SER A 1 14.14 -11.67 -20.48
N PHE A 2 13.14 -11.34 -19.69
CA PHE A 2 13.27 -10.78 -18.33
C PHE A 2 12.02 -11.11 -17.52
N ILE A 3 12.12 -10.99 -16.20
CA ILE A 3 10.99 -11.12 -15.28
C ILE A 3 10.64 -9.73 -14.72
N VAL A 4 9.35 -9.43 -14.60
CA VAL A 4 8.86 -8.24 -13.88
C VAL A 4 8.03 -8.69 -12.70
N SER A 5 8.41 -8.23 -11.52
CA SER A 5 7.66 -8.44 -10.29
C SER A 5 6.83 -7.20 -9.94
N ARG A 6 5.70 -7.46 -9.33
CA ARG A 6 5.02 -6.47 -8.50
C ARG A 6 5.35 -6.73 -7.03
N GLY A 7 5.14 -5.79 -6.18
CA GLY A 7 5.21 -6.03 -4.74
C GLY A 7 5.77 -4.87 -3.95
N GLY A 8 5.90 -5.11 -2.68
CA GLY A 8 6.50 -4.21 -1.71
C GLY A 8 7.97 -4.49 -1.51
N GLY A 9 8.56 -3.79 -0.60
CA GLY A 9 9.99 -3.81 -0.35
C GLY A 9 10.73 -2.79 -1.22
N GLY A 10 11.98 -2.55 -0.92
CA GLY A 10 12.79 -1.61 -1.67
C GLY A 10 12.92 -0.22 -1.04
N GLY A 11 12.27 0.04 0.09
CA GLY A 11 12.50 1.26 0.87
C GLY A 11 12.10 2.54 0.13
N ASN A 12 12.83 3.59 0.40
CA ASN A 12 12.55 4.97 0.01
C ASN A 12 12.95 5.26 -1.46
N LEU A 13 12.36 4.53 -2.42
CA LEU A 13 12.66 4.65 -3.84
C LEU A 13 11.69 5.61 -4.54
N ARG A 14 12.14 6.21 -5.63
CA ARG A 14 11.24 6.90 -6.56
C ARG A 14 10.46 5.91 -7.40
N ALA A 15 9.38 6.37 -8.06
CA ALA A 15 8.67 5.57 -9.04
C ALA A 15 9.58 5.20 -10.22
N GLY A 16 9.38 4.01 -10.77
CA GLY A 16 10.14 3.47 -11.90
C GLY A 16 10.47 2.00 -11.75
N GLY A 17 11.28 1.51 -12.67
CA GLY A 17 11.77 0.15 -12.69
C GLY A 17 13.16 0.04 -12.06
N TYR A 18 13.33 -0.95 -11.19
CA TYR A 18 14.60 -1.27 -10.55
C TYR A 18 14.96 -2.72 -10.78
N ILE A 19 16.25 -2.98 -10.97
CA ILE A 19 16.74 -4.36 -11.01
C ILE A 19 16.58 -4.97 -9.62
N ILE A 20 16.17 -6.24 -9.57
CA ILE A 20 16.12 -7.00 -8.34
C ILE A 20 17.46 -7.68 -8.16
N ASP A 21 18.25 -7.17 -7.24
CA ASP A 21 19.54 -7.70 -6.82
C ASP A 21 19.49 -8.29 -5.40
N GLU A 22 20.61 -8.79 -4.92
CA GLU A 22 20.72 -9.36 -3.57
C GLU A 22 20.41 -8.33 -2.48
N ALA A 23 20.76 -7.06 -2.68
CA ALA A 23 20.53 -6.01 -1.71
C ALA A 23 19.02 -5.75 -1.55
N LEU A 24 18.27 -5.71 -2.65
CA LEU A 24 16.81 -5.55 -2.62
C LEU A 24 16.12 -6.77 -2.00
N VAL A 25 16.60 -7.98 -2.30
CA VAL A 25 16.09 -9.22 -1.68
C VAL A 25 16.34 -9.20 -0.18
N GLN A 26 17.55 -8.84 0.26
CA GLN A 26 17.87 -8.73 1.69
C GLN A 26 16.99 -7.69 2.38
N HIS A 27 16.76 -6.54 1.75
CA HIS A 27 15.84 -5.52 2.28
C HIS A 27 14.41 -6.06 2.45
N CYS A 28 13.93 -6.93 1.54
CA CYS A 28 12.62 -7.58 1.68
C CYS A 28 12.54 -8.51 2.90
N TYR A 29 13.64 -9.16 3.28
CA TYR A 29 13.70 -9.98 4.49
C TYR A 29 13.83 -9.16 5.77
N ASP A 30 14.56 -8.04 5.72
CA ASP A 30 14.82 -7.19 6.88
C ASP A 30 13.65 -6.28 7.24
N TYR A 31 12.61 -6.24 6.39
CA TYR A 31 11.44 -5.41 6.63
C TYR A 31 10.72 -5.86 7.90
N ASN A 32 10.66 -4.97 8.90
CA ASN A 32 10.16 -5.27 10.26
C ASN A 32 8.69 -5.76 10.32
N THR A 33 7.94 -5.57 9.25
CA THR A 33 6.56 -6.06 9.14
C THR A 33 6.45 -6.98 7.94
N PRO A 34 6.47 -8.31 8.12
CA PRO A 34 6.30 -9.24 7.01
C PRO A 34 4.99 -8.97 6.28
N HIS A 35 5.08 -8.61 5.01
CA HIS A 35 3.93 -8.41 4.15
C HIS A 35 4.04 -9.33 2.94
N ALA A 36 2.92 -9.92 2.51
CA ALA A 36 2.91 -10.85 1.39
C ALA A 36 3.47 -10.24 0.08
N SER A 37 3.37 -8.93 -0.08
CA SER A 37 3.92 -8.23 -1.25
C SER A 37 5.45 -8.32 -1.33
N SER A 38 6.15 -8.45 -0.21
CA SER A 38 7.62 -8.60 -0.16
C SER A 38 8.11 -9.92 -0.75
N LEU A 39 7.23 -10.92 -0.90
CA LEU A 39 7.57 -12.20 -1.54
C LEU A 39 7.77 -12.07 -3.06
N GLY A 40 7.11 -11.11 -3.69
CA GLY A 40 7.18 -10.94 -5.15
C GLY A 40 8.61 -10.78 -5.67
N PRO A 41 9.38 -9.79 -5.18
CA PRO A 41 10.78 -9.60 -5.57
C PRO A 41 11.67 -10.82 -5.28
N VAL A 42 11.49 -11.47 -4.14
CA VAL A 42 12.26 -12.67 -3.74
C VAL A 42 12.04 -13.82 -4.72
N ILE A 43 10.78 -14.11 -5.05
CA ILE A 43 10.42 -15.16 -6.02
C ILE A 43 10.98 -14.82 -7.41
N ALA A 44 10.81 -13.57 -7.85
CA ALA A 44 11.30 -13.12 -9.15
C ALA A 44 12.82 -13.23 -9.27
N TYR A 45 13.55 -12.89 -8.20
CA TYR A 45 15.01 -13.04 -8.14
C TYR A 45 15.43 -14.49 -8.28
N GLU A 46 14.85 -15.40 -7.51
CA GLU A 46 15.19 -16.81 -7.57
C GLU A 46 14.89 -17.44 -8.94
N MET A 47 13.75 -17.11 -9.54
CA MET A 47 13.41 -17.55 -10.89
C MET A 47 14.39 -17.00 -11.94
N ALA A 48 14.73 -15.71 -11.85
CA ALA A 48 15.64 -15.05 -12.77
C ALA A 48 17.05 -15.66 -12.70
N ARG A 49 17.53 -15.93 -11.49
CA ARG A 49 18.83 -16.57 -11.25
C ARG A 49 18.90 -17.97 -11.87
N GLN A 50 17.84 -18.76 -11.73
CA GLN A 50 17.77 -20.11 -12.33
C GLN A 50 17.75 -20.07 -13.86
N LEU A 51 17.12 -19.05 -14.45
CA LEU A 51 16.97 -18.88 -15.88
C LEU A 51 18.11 -18.08 -16.54
N GLY A 52 19.01 -17.49 -15.76
CA GLY A 52 20.09 -16.63 -16.28
C GLY A 52 19.59 -15.36 -16.97
N ILE A 53 18.46 -14.78 -16.49
CA ILE A 53 17.87 -13.56 -17.04
C ILE A 53 17.67 -12.52 -15.93
N PRO A 54 17.55 -11.21 -16.24
CA PRO A 54 17.32 -10.20 -15.24
C PRO A 54 15.88 -10.21 -14.72
N ALA A 55 15.70 -9.79 -13.46
CA ALA A 55 14.41 -9.48 -12.85
C ALA A 55 14.32 -8.02 -12.45
N PHE A 56 13.12 -7.46 -12.52
CA PHE A 56 12.82 -6.07 -12.19
C PHE A 56 11.60 -5.98 -11.30
N ILE A 57 11.60 -4.97 -10.42
CA ILE A 57 10.40 -4.48 -9.73
C ILE A 57 10.02 -3.13 -10.32
N TYR A 58 8.73 -2.86 -10.45
CA TYR A 58 8.22 -1.62 -11.02
C TYR A 58 7.16 -0.99 -10.12
N ASP A 59 7.32 0.32 -9.82
CA ASP A 59 6.39 1.12 -9.00
C ASP A 59 5.95 0.38 -7.72
N GLY A 60 6.90 -0.13 -6.94
CA GLY A 60 6.63 -0.90 -5.72
C GLY A 60 5.94 -0.09 -4.63
N GLU A 61 5.43 -0.75 -3.60
CA GLU A 61 4.76 -0.10 -2.45
C GLU A 61 5.67 0.83 -1.66
N GLY A 62 6.99 0.62 -1.71
CA GLY A 62 8.01 1.47 -1.08
C GLY A 62 8.32 2.76 -1.85
N VAL A 63 7.56 3.09 -2.89
CA VAL A 63 7.75 4.37 -3.60
C VAL A 63 7.45 5.54 -2.68
N ASN A 64 8.43 6.42 -2.53
CA ASN A 64 8.30 7.68 -1.80
C ASN A 64 8.65 8.86 -2.71
N GLU A 65 7.62 9.52 -3.22
CA GLU A 65 7.70 10.77 -3.95
C GLU A 65 6.90 11.88 -3.26
N PHE A 66 6.48 11.64 -2.01
CA PHE A 66 5.67 12.57 -1.24
C PHE A 66 6.39 13.90 -1.03
N ILE A 67 5.62 14.96 -0.93
CA ILE A 67 6.11 16.25 -0.49
C ILE A 67 6.24 16.26 1.04
N ASP A 68 7.13 17.08 1.57
CA ASP A 68 7.44 17.06 3.02
C ASP A 68 6.21 17.29 3.89
N VAL A 69 5.29 18.17 3.45
CA VAL A 69 4.06 18.43 4.22
C VAL A 69 3.10 17.24 4.27
N ALA A 70 3.17 16.32 3.30
CA ALA A 70 2.36 15.09 3.29
C ALA A 70 2.88 14.05 4.30
N LEU A 71 4.09 14.23 4.80
CA LEU A 71 4.69 13.35 5.81
C LEU A 71 4.41 13.83 7.24
N LEU A 72 3.77 14.98 7.42
CA LEU A 72 3.48 15.52 8.74
C LEU A 72 2.29 14.77 9.36
N SER A 73 2.49 14.23 10.56
CA SER A 73 1.42 13.73 11.41
C SER A 73 1.11 14.72 12.54
N GLY A 74 0.14 14.39 13.38
CA GLY A 74 -0.12 15.13 14.62
C GLY A 74 0.98 14.95 15.69
N PHE A 75 1.94 14.05 15.48
CA PHE A 75 3.04 13.77 16.40
C PHE A 75 4.36 13.83 15.65
N LYS A 76 5.23 14.75 16.04
CA LYS A 76 6.54 14.94 15.41
C LYS A 76 7.40 13.68 15.39
N GLU A 77 7.28 12.87 16.42
CA GLU A 77 8.03 11.61 16.60
C GLU A 77 7.52 10.48 15.70
N PHE A 78 6.34 10.62 15.11
CA PHE A 78 5.69 9.59 14.29
C PHE A 78 5.22 10.17 12.95
N PRO A 79 6.12 10.51 12.04
CA PRO A 79 5.75 11.01 10.72
C PRO A 79 4.92 9.97 9.96
N ILE A 80 4.11 10.44 9.02
CA ILE A 80 3.37 9.56 8.11
C ILE A 80 4.38 8.79 7.24
N ALA A 81 4.30 7.47 7.28
CA ALA A 81 5.08 6.64 6.38
C ALA A 81 4.46 6.67 4.97
N PRO A 82 5.24 6.92 3.92
CA PRO A 82 4.74 6.81 2.56
C PRO A 82 4.23 5.40 2.28
N GLY A 83 3.06 5.31 1.69
CA GLY A 83 2.47 4.05 1.28
C GLY A 83 1.32 4.30 0.31
N SER A 84 1.22 3.48 -0.72
CA SER A 84 0.12 3.56 -1.69
C SER A 84 0.09 2.28 -2.53
N HIS A 85 -1.02 2.03 -3.18
CA HIS A 85 -1.12 1.06 -4.27
C HIS A 85 -0.48 1.64 -5.55
N THR A 86 0.79 2.03 -5.48
CA THR A 86 1.50 2.89 -6.43
C THR A 86 1.44 2.35 -7.85
N LEU A 87 1.74 1.06 -8.06
CA LEU A 87 1.69 0.43 -9.38
C LEU A 87 0.32 0.59 -10.04
N ASN A 88 -0.75 0.28 -9.29
CA ASN A 88 -2.11 0.39 -9.80
C ASN A 88 -2.51 1.86 -10.01
N ALA A 89 -2.24 2.73 -9.05
CA ALA A 89 -2.58 4.15 -9.13
C ALA A 89 -1.89 4.85 -10.31
N LYS A 90 -0.60 4.60 -10.52
CA LYS A 90 0.13 5.17 -11.66
C LYS A 90 -0.34 4.57 -13.00
N ALA A 91 -0.68 3.28 -13.04
CA ALA A 91 -1.25 2.67 -14.23
C ALA A 91 -2.61 3.31 -14.60
N ALA A 92 -3.52 3.46 -13.63
CA ALA A 92 -4.79 4.12 -13.83
C ALA A 92 -4.63 5.58 -14.26
N ALA A 93 -3.71 6.31 -13.65
CA ALA A 93 -3.42 7.69 -14.02
C ALA A 93 -2.87 7.82 -15.46
N ARG A 94 -1.99 6.89 -15.90
CA ARG A 94 -1.50 6.85 -17.29
C ARG A 94 -2.63 6.58 -18.28
N ILE A 95 -3.53 5.63 -17.97
CA ILE A 95 -4.69 5.31 -18.82
C ILE A 95 -5.62 6.52 -18.91
N GLY A 96 -6.02 7.12 -17.79
CA GLY A 96 -6.90 8.28 -17.79
C GLY A 96 -6.30 9.48 -18.51
N ALA A 97 -4.99 9.74 -18.38
CA ALA A 97 -4.32 10.80 -19.13
C ALA A 97 -4.33 10.54 -20.65
N ALA A 98 -4.12 9.28 -21.06
CA ALA A 98 -4.16 8.91 -22.47
C ALA A 98 -5.57 9.07 -23.07
N GLU A 99 -6.62 8.74 -22.32
CA GLU A 99 -8.03 8.98 -22.75
C GLU A 99 -8.33 10.48 -22.91
N LEU A 100 -7.64 11.35 -22.17
CA LEU A 100 -7.71 12.82 -22.32
C LEU A 100 -6.77 13.37 -23.43
N GLY A 101 -6.09 12.48 -24.14
CA GLY A 101 -5.21 12.86 -25.26
C GLY A 101 -3.83 13.34 -24.87
N GLY A 102 -3.39 13.10 -23.61
CA GLY A 102 -2.09 13.51 -23.09
C GLY A 102 -1.33 12.40 -22.38
N LYS A 103 -0.30 12.79 -21.66
CA LYS A 103 0.50 11.93 -20.79
C LYS A 103 0.22 12.27 -19.34
N MET A 104 0.55 11.37 -18.41
CA MET A 104 0.37 11.59 -16.97
C MET A 104 1.06 12.88 -16.50
N GLU A 105 2.19 13.22 -17.11
CA GLU A 105 2.98 14.43 -16.80
C GLU A 105 2.29 15.74 -17.21
N ASP A 106 1.26 15.66 -18.07
CA ASP A 106 0.50 16.85 -18.52
C ASP A 106 -0.58 17.25 -17.50
N TYR A 107 -0.94 16.37 -16.58
CA TYR A 107 -2.11 16.52 -15.70
C TYR A 107 -1.75 16.47 -14.22
N ASN A 108 -2.65 17.02 -13.39
CA ASN A 108 -2.75 16.72 -11.98
C ASN A 108 -3.92 15.73 -11.81
N ILE A 109 -3.67 14.56 -11.21
CA ILE A 109 -4.62 13.45 -11.19
C ILE A 109 -4.78 12.96 -9.75
N VAL A 110 -6.02 12.73 -9.35
CA VAL A 110 -6.32 11.99 -8.12
C VAL A 110 -6.83 10.61 -8.52
N VAL A 111 -6.25 9.58 -7.94
CA VAL A 111 -6.65 8.19 -8.16
C VAL A 111 -7.21 7.61 -6.87
N CYS A 112 -8.42 7.07 -6.95
CA CYS A 112 -9.03 6.30 -5.88
C CYS A 112 -8.92 4.80 -6.21
N HIS A 113 -8.10 4.08 -5.47
CA HIS A 113 -8.02 2.63 -5.51
C HIS A 113 -8.99 2.07 -4.48
N LEU A 114 -10.03 1.37 -4.92
CA LEU A 114 -11.07 0.78 -4.09
C LEU A 114 -11.02 -0.75 -4.25
N GLY A 115 -10.37 -1.42 -3.33
CA GLY A 115 -10.19 -2.86 -3.31
C GLY A 115 -10.33 -3.43 -1.91
N GLY A 116 -9.75 -4.60 -1.65
CA GLY A 116 -9.60 -5.13 -0.29
C GLY A 116 -8.91 -4.15 0.64
N GLY A 117 -7.87 -3.44 0.15
CA GLY A 117 -7.35 -2.19 0.70
C GLY A 117 -7.84 -1.00 -0.12
N THR A 118 -7.90 0.17 0.50
CA THR A 118 -8.30 1.43 -0.14
C THR A 118 -7.19 2.47 -0.01
N SER A 119 -6.93 3.19 -1.09
CA SER A 119 -6.06 4.37 -1.05
C SER A 119 -6.56 5.44 -2.01
N THR A 120 -6.37 6.70 -1.63
CA THR A 120 -6.55 7.84 -2.51
C THR A 120 -5.20 8.52 -2.66
N SER A 121 -4.73 8.65 -3.89
CA SER A 121 -3.40 9.20 -4.19
C SER A 121 -3.48 10.42 -5.09
N ALA A 122 -2.68 11.43 -4.77
CA ALA A 122 -2.56 12.66 -5.54
C ALA A 122 -1.28 12.62 -6.38
N HIS A 123 -1.43 12.81 -7.67
CA HIS A 123 -0.34 12.85 -8.63
C HIS A 123 -0.24 14.25 -9.25
N CYS A 124 0.92 14.88 -9.11
CA CYS A 124 1.22 16.16 -9.71
C CYS A 124 2.26 15.97 -10.83
N LYS A 125 1.83 16.14 -12.08
CA LYS A 125 2.74 16.05 -13.24
C LYS A 125 3.54 14.72 -13.24
N GLY A 126 2.86 13.60 -13.02
CA GLY A 126 3.46 12.27 -12.99
C GLY A 126 4.05 11.84 -11.64
N ARG A 127 4.31 12.77 -10.71
CA ARG A 127 4.85 12.49 -9.39
C ARG A 127 3.74 12.18 -8.38
N LEU A 128 3.88 11.12 -7.61
CA LEU A 128 3.01 10.78 -6.47
C LEU A 128 3.38 11.68 -5.28
N ILE A 129 2.60 12.73 -5.03
CA ILE A 129 2.93 13.75 -4.04
C ILE A 129 2.31 13.53 -2.66
N ASP A 130 1.25 12.72 -2.59
CA ASP A 130 0.52 12.40 -1.36
C ASP A 130 -0.36 11.18 -1.57
N SER A 131 -0.64 10.43 -0.50
CA SER A 131 -1.61 9.33 -0.52
C SER A 131 -2.15 9.03 0.87
N THR A 132 -3.41 8.63 0.93
CA THR A 132 -4.01 8.01 2.11
C THR A 132 -4.00 6.50 1.89
N SER A 133 -3.16 5.75 2.61
CA SER A 133 -3.06 4.29 2.49
C SER A 133 -3.78 3.52 3.59
N ASP A 134 -4.13 4.20 4.68
CA ASP A 134 -4.73 3.59 5.87
C ASP A 134 -6.24 3.83 5.96
N GLY A 135 -6.90 3.90 4.79
CA GLY A 135 -8.33 4.11 4.70
C GLY A 135 -9.14 2.89 5.15
N TYR A 136 -10.30 3.13 5.75
CA TYR A 136 -11.31 2.09 5.96
C TYR A 136 -11.65 1.42 4.62
N SER A 137 -11.70 0.10 4.61
CA SER A 137 -11.92 -0.65 3.38
C SER A 137 -12.70 -1.94 3.64
N ALA A 138 -12.84 -2.75 2.62
CA ALA A 138 -13.50 -4.06 2.75
C ALA A 138 -12.82 -4.94 3.80
N GLU A 139 -11.50 -4.96 3.84
CA GLU A 139 -10.70 -5.88 4.68
C GLU A 139 -9.89 -5.18 5.78
N ARG A 140 -9.87 -3.85 5.83
CA ARG A 140 -9.03 -3.08 6.75
C ARG A 140 -9.88 -2.21 7.67
N ALA A 141 -9.52 -2.20 8.94
CA ALA A 141 -10.15 -1.34 9.93
C ALA A 141 -10.00 0.16 9.61
N GLY A 142 -8.94 0.52 8.88
CA GLY A 142 -8.63 1.92 8.57
C GLY A 142 -8.20 2.71 9.78
N GLY A 143 -8.35 4.03 9.71
CA GLY A 143 -8.05 4.93 10.81
C GLY A 143 -8.88 4.61 12.04
N VAL A 144 -8.21 4.29 13.14
CA VAL A 144 -8.85 3.98 14.43
C VAL A 144 -9.13 5.30 15.14
N PRO A 145 -10.35 5.50 15.72
CA PRO A 145 -10.61 6.66 16.56
C PRO A 145 -9.56 6.78 17.67
N PHE A 146 -9.06 7.99 17.92
CA PHE A 146 -7.96 8.23 18.86
C PHE A 146 -8.20 7.60 20.25
N MET A 147 -9.43 7.72 20.77
CA MET A 147 -9.76 7.12 22.07
C MET A 147 -9.75 5.58 22.05
N ALA A 148 -10.05 4.96 20.92
CA ALA A 148 -9.92 3.51 20.75
C ALA A 148 -8.46 3.07 20.73
N LEU A 149 -7.55 3.87 20.17
CA LEU A 149 -6.12 3.61 20.21
C LEU A 149 -5.60 3.56 21.65
N ILE A 150 -6.05 4.49 22.53
CA ILE A 150 -5.71 4.45 23.96
C ILE A 150 -6.18 3.14 24.61
N GLY A 151 -7.40 2.70 24.28
CA GLY A 151 -7.94 1.43 24.74
C GLY A 151 -7.12 0.21 24.28
N PHE A 152 -6.62 0.21 23.04
CA PHE A 152 -5.73 -0.82 22.54
C PHE A 152 -4.40 -0.84 23.29
N VAL A 153 -3.78 0.31 23.49
CA VAL A 153 -2.53 0.44 24.24
C VAL A 153 -2.70 -0.07 25.68
N ALA A 154 -3.75 0.35 26.37
CA ALA A 154 -4.09 -0.14 27.72
C ALA A 154 -4.32 -1.66 27.73
N GLY A 155 -4.99 -2.18 26.71
CA GLY A 155 -5.21 -3.62 26.52
C GLY A 155 -3.91 -4.41 26.35
N CYS A 156 -2.92 -3.86 25.64
CA CYS A 156 -1.59 -4.45 25.52
C CYS A 156 -0.87 -4.51 26.87
N PHE A 157 -0.85 -3.40 27.61
CA PHE A 157 -0.21 -3.36 28.92
C PHE A 157 -0.86 -4.28 29.96
N SER A 158 -2.17 -4.49 29.88
CA SER A 158 -2.90 -5.42 30.76
C SER A 158 -2.82 -6.89 30.31
N GLY A 159 -2.15 -7.17 29.19
CA GLY A 159 -2.08 -8.52 28.61
C GLY A 159 -3.38 -9.01 27.95
N LYS A 160 -4.38 -8.14 27.77
CA LYS A 160 -5.63 -8.47 27.10
C LYS A 160 -5.44 -8.72 25.60
N TYR A 161 -4.52 -7.97 24.96
CA TYR A 161 -4.20 -8.08 23.55
C TYR A 161 -2.68 -8.28 23.35
N THR A 162 -2.32 -9.21 22.50
CA THR A 162 -0.97 -9.33 21.96
C THR A 162 -0.84 -8.46 20.71
N HIS A 163 0.39 -8.17 20.30
CA HIS A 163 0.67 -7.52 19.01
C HIS A 163 0.01 -8.25 17.84
N ARG A 164 0.01 -9.58 17.87
CA ARG A 164 -0.63 -10.42 16.84
C ARG A 164 -2.15 -10.24 16.81
N ASP A 165 -2.78 -10.09 17.97
CA ASP A 165 -4.23 -9.88 18.04
C ASP A 165 -4.61 -8.53 17.44
N ILE A 166 -3.83 -7.48 17.75
CA ILE A 166 -4.06 -6.15 17.17
C ILE A 166 -3.88 -6.17 15.65
N LEU A 167 -2.81 -6.80 15.15
CA LEU A 167 -2.62 -6.95 13.70
C LEU A 167 -3.79 -7.65 13.03
N LYS A 168 -4.31 -8.74 13.63
CA LYS A 168 -5.50 -9.42 13.11
C LYS A 168 -6.74 -8.52 13.11
N MET A 169 -6.94 -7.72 14.14
CA MET A 169 -8.07 -6.80 14.23
C MET A 169 -7.99 -5.70 13.17
N ILE A 170 -6.79 -5.20 12.90
CA ILE A 170 -6.55 -4.17 11.87
C ILE A 170 -6.75 -4.77 10.46
N MET A 171 -6.14 -5.93 10.20
CA MET A 171 -6.10 -6.55 8.87
C MET A 171 -7.36 -7.35 8.52
N GLY A 172 -8.15 -7.74 9.50
CA GLY A 172 -9.44 -8.42 9.34
C GLY A 172 -10.63 -7.56 9.76
N GLY A 173 -10.42 -6.26 9.91
CA GLY A 173 -11.46 -5.28 10.25
C GLY A 173 -12.26 -4.82 9.02
N GLY A 174 -12.64 -3.56 9.02
CA GLY A 174 -13.37 -2.98 7.89
C GLY A 174 -14.79 -3.54 7.75
N LEU A 175 -15.33 -3.50 6.54
CA LEU A 175 -16.67 -4.04 6.24
C LEU A 175 -16.75 -5.53 6.55
N MET A 176 -15.69 -6.28 6.32
CA MET A 176 -15.64 -7.70 6.61
C MET A 176 -15.93 -8.01 8.08
N GLY A 177 -15.45 -7.18 9.01
CA GLY A 177 -15.71 -7.32 10.44
C GLY A 177 -17.18 -7.16 10.82
N TYR A 178 -17.95 -6.39 10.06
CA TYR A 178 -19.37 -6.15 10.29
C TYR A 178 -20.27 -7.11 9.50
N LEU A 179 -19.92 -7.42 8.27
CA LEU A 179 -20.77 -8.15 7.32
C LEU A 179 -20.36 -9.62 7.15
N GLY A 180 -19.23 -10.04 7.70
CA GLY A 180 -18.69 -11.40 7.55
C GLY A 180 -18.22 -11.72 6.13
N THR A 181 -18.05 -10.72 5.26
CA THR A 181 -17.58 -10.89 3.89
C THR A 181 -16.70 -9.73 3.44
N SER A 182 -15.66 -10.03 2.66
CA SER A 182 -14.82 -9.03 1.96
C SER A 182 -15.27 -8.79 0.52
N ASP A 183 -16.32 -9.47 0.07
CA ASP A 183 -16.88 -9.28 -1.26
C ASP A 183 -17.61 -7.94 -1.34
N LEU A 184 -17.03 -6.98 -2.07
CA LEU A 184 -17.58 -5.63 -2.21
C LEU A 184 -18.98 -5.60 -2.87
N PRO A 185 -19.27 -6.36 -3.95
CA PRO A 185 -20.62 -6.48 -4.49
C PRO A 185 -21.63 -6.97 -3.45
N VAL A 186 -21.28 -7.98 -2.64
CA VAL A 186 -22.14 -8.45 -1.54
C VAL A 186 -22.31 -7.37 -0.48
N SER A 187 -21.25 -6.68 -0.12
CA SER A 187 -21.29 -5.57 0.84
C SER A 187 -22.20 -4.45 0.37
N TYR A 188 -22.18 -4.09 -0.91
CA TYR A 188 -23.07 -3.08 -1.49
C TYR A 188 -24.53 -3.47 -1.43
N THR A 189 -24.85 -4.75 -1.63
CA THR A 189 -26.25 -5.23 -1.56
C THR A 189 -26.81 -5.27 -0.13
N HIS A 190 -25.93 -5.39 0.86
CA HIS A 190 -26.30 -5.40 2.29
C HIS A 190 -26.26 -4.02 2.94
N LEU A 191 -25.50 -3.08 2.40
CA LEU A 191 -25.57 -1.67 2.78
C LEU A 191 -26.77 -1.03 2.05
N THR A 192 -27.98 -1.31 2.53
CA THR A 192 -29.15 -0.51 2.15
C THR A 192 -28.94 0.89 2.72
N LEU A 193 -28.46 1.80 1.86
CA LEU A 193 -28.58 3.22 2.13
C LEU A 193 -30.07 3.55 2.13
N PRO A 194 -30.54 4.33 3.13
CA PRO A 194 -31.92 4.76 3.18
C PRO A 194 -32.29 5.62 1.98
#